data_00256463c3c94f513307952b23005d10
#
_entry.id   00256463c3c94f513307952b23005d10
#
_cell.length_a   1.000
_cell.length_b   1.000
_cell.length_c   1.000
_cell.angle_alpha   90.00
_cell.angle_beta   90.00
_cell.angle_gamma   90.00
#
_symmetry.space_group_name_H-M   'P 1'
#
loop_
_entity.id
_entity.type
_entity.pdbx_description
1 polymer ?
#
loop_
_entity_poly.entity_id
_entity_poly.type
_entity_poly.pdbx_seq_one_letter_code
_entity_poly.pdbx_strand_id
1 'polypeptide(L)'
;MAVSGLVPANGMRGARVLAVIFLLAPLLSACGFNTIPTAEERAKAAWSEVLNQYQRRADLIPNLVETVKAYAAHEREVLEAVVEARAKATQVTVSADALTDPEAFKAFQEGQSALTGALSRLLAVVENYPDLKASQNFLALQAQLEGTENRIAVARRDYIEAVRVYNTSLKTLPSMIWAWLWFTDNEPYENFSVAEDKIDVPQVDFGAGQND
;
A
#
# COMPACT_ATOMS: atom_id res chain seq x y z
N MET A 1 45.06 3.37 70.33
CA MET A 1 45.28 2.63 69.08
C MET A 1 44.11 2.89 68.19
N ALA A 2 44.27 3.78 67.20
CA ALA A 2 43.21 4.12 66.23
C ALA A 2 43.49 3.32 64.96
N VAL A 3 42.50 2.48 64.57
CA VAL A 3 42.54 1.75 63.30
C VAL A 3 41.76 2.53 62.27
N SER A 4 42.46 3.29 61.43
CA SER A 4 41.89 4.00 60.25
C SER A 4 41.59 2.98 59.16
N GLY A 5 40.31 2.63 58.96
CA GLY A 5 39.89 1.80 57.84
C GLY A 5 40.01 2.56 56.50
N LEU A 6 40.97 2.16 55.67
CA LEU A 6 41.06 2.59 54.26
C LEU A 6 39.85 2.00 53.48
N VAL A 7 38.93 2.85 53.06
CA VAL A 7 37.88 2.48 52.09
C VAL A 7 38.54 2.45 50.71
N PRO A 8 38.49 1.32 49.97
CA PRO A 8 39.19 1.22 48.67
C PRO A 8 38.55 2.15 47.64
N ALA A 9 39.34 3.03 47.05
CA ALA A 9 38.97 4.04 46.07
C ALA A 9 38.35 3.46 44.74
N ASN A 10 38.41 2.14 44.55
CA ASN A 10 37.83 1.45 43.38
C ASN A 10 36.29 1.33 43.41
N GLY A 11 35.69 1.30 44.60
CA GLY A 11 34.23 1.24 44.71
C GLY A 11 33.50 2.51 44.21
N MET A 12 34.11 3.68 44.41
CA MET A 12 33.56 4.97 43.98
C MET A 12 33.61 5.19 42.45
N ARG A 13 34.58 4.61 41.79
CA ARG A 13 34.69 4.67 40.30
C ARG A 13 33.64 3.79 39.66
N GLY A 14 33.40 2.60 40.16
CA GLY A 14 32.33 1.71 39.70
C GLY A 14 30.93 2.29 39.91
N ALA A 15 30.66 2.89 41.07
CA ALA A 15 29.37 3.55 41.34
C ALA A 15 29.12 4.77 40.42
N ARG A 16 30.12 5.55 40.10
CA ARG A 16 30.00 6.68 39.15
C ARG A 16 29.74 6.20 37.73
N VAL A 17 30.39 5.14 37.27
CA VAL A 17 30.16 4.56 35.94
C VAL A 17 28.72 4.00 35.84
N LEU A 18 28.26 3.27 36.86
CA LEU A 18 26.88 2.77 36.94
C LEU A 18 25.86 3.90 36.97
N ALA A 19 26.10 4.97 37.72
CA ALA A 19 25.24 6.14 37.76
C ALA A 19 25.15 6.86 36.39
N VAL A 20 26.26 6.98 35.67
CA VAL A 20 26.30 7.55 34.31
C VAL A 20 25.55 6.67 33.32
N ILE A 21 25.73 5.35 33.38
CA ILE A 21 24.99 4.39 32.54
C ILE A 21 23.47 4.48 32.83
N PHE A 22 23.11 4.55 34.10
CA PHE A 22 21.68 4.66 34.52
C PHE A 22 21.05 5.99 34.11
N LEU A 23 21.84 7.05 33.97
CA LEU A 23 21.41 8.38 33.56
C LEU A 23 21.36 8.51 32.01
N LEU A 24 22.22 7.79 31.31
CA LEU A 24 22.28 7.76 29.83
C LEU A 24 21.28 6.75 29.21
N ALA A 25 20.98 5.67 29.91
CA ALA A 25 20.05 4.64 29.43
C ALA A 25 18.67 5.19 29.03
N PRO A 26 17.98 6.04 29.83
CA PRO A 26 16.67 6.60 29.46
C PRO A 26 16.77 7.59 28.29
N LEU A 27 17.89 8.28 28.10
CA LEU A 27 18.08 9.19 26.96
C LEU A 27 18.22 8.42 25.65
N LEU A 28 18.87 7.27 25.65
CA LEU A 28 18.96 6.38 24.50
C LEU A 28 17.64 5.65 24.22
N SER A 29 16.84 5.38 25.26
CA SER A 29 15.55 4.70 25.14
C SER A 29 14.45 5.61 24.55
N ALA A 30 14.50 6.92 24.76
CA ALA A 30 13.50 7.86 24.28
C ALA A 30 13.46 7.95 22.74
N CYS A 31 14.59 7.72 22.06
CA CYS A 31 14.67 7.81 20.60
C CYS A 31 13.93 6.71 19.82
N GLY A 32 13.57 5.58 20.45
CA GLY A 32 12.95 4.44 19.75
C GLY A 32 11.48 4.19 20.07
N PHE A 33 10.97 4.69 21.18
CA PHE A 33 9.64 4.38 21.68
C PHE A 33 8.52 4.85 20.74
N ASN A 34 8.60 6.05 20.24
CA ASN A 34 7.58 6.63 19.37
C ASN A 34 7.73 6.20 17.89
N THR A 35 8.77 5.46 17.54
CA THR A 35 9.03 5.08 16.14
C THR A 35 7.92 4.18 15.59
N ILE A 36 7.50 3.18 16.37
CA ILE A 36 6.47 2.21 15.95
C ILE A 36 5.12 2.91 15.78
N PRO A 37 4.55 3.62 16.78
CA PRO A 37 3.26 4.29 16.62
C PRO A 37 3.29 5.33 15.49
N THR A 38 4.38 6.07 15.35
CA THR A 38 4.49 7.07 14.28
C THR A 38 4.53 6.43 12.88
N ALA A 39 5.26 5.31 12.73
CA ALA A 39 5.34 4.59 11.47
C ALA A 39 4.01 3.89 11.14
N GLU A 40 3.32 3.35 12.14
CA GLU A 40 2.00 2.76 12.02
C GLU A 40 0.96 3.77 11.52
N GLU A 41 0.85 4.93 12.18
CA GLU A 41 -0.08 5.99 11.79
C GLU A 41 0.22 6.52 10.37
N ARG A 42 1.50 6.59 10.00
CA ARG A 42 1.88 6.95 8.64
C ARG A 42 1.43 5.90 7.61
N ALA A 43 1.53 4.61 7.93
CA ALA A 43 1.05 3.55 7.06
C ALA A 43 -0.48 3.57 6.92
N LYS A 44 -1.23 3.78 8.02
CA LYS A 44 -2.68 3.96 8.01
C LYS A 44 -3.13 5.19 7.19
N ALA A 45 -2.43 6.30 7.33
CA ALA A 45 -2.70 7.51 6.55
C ALA A 45 -2.45 7.30 5.05
N ALA A 46 -1.35 6.63 4.69
CA ALA A 46 -1.05 6.28 3.30
C ALA A 46 -2.08 5.30 2.72
N TRP A 47 -2.56 4.34 3.52
CA TRP A 47 -3.65 3.45 3.13
C TRP A 47 -4.96 4.21 2.86
N SER A 48 -5.31 5.15 3.73
CA SER A 48 -6.49 5.99 3.54
C SER A 48 -6.42 6.76 2.22
N GLU A 49 -5.25 7.24 1.82
CA GLU A 49 -5.06 7.88 0.52
C GLU A 49 -5.25 6.90 -0.65
N VAL A 50 -4.76 5.66 -0.53
CA VAL A 50 -5.04 4.59 -1.50
C VAL A 50 -6.54 4.40 -1.67
N LEU A 51 -7.29 4.25 -0.58
CA LEU A 51 -8.74 4.07 -0.61
C LEU A 51 -9.46 5.27 -1.25
N ASN A 52 -9.04 6.50 -0.94
CA ASN A 52 -9.60 7.72 -1.52
C ASN A 52 -9.46 7.74 -3.05
N GLN A 53 -8.30 7.33 -3.57
CA GLN A 53 -8.10 7.31 -5.03
C GLN A 53 -8.90 6.19 -5.71
N TYR A 54 -9.03 5.03 -5.08
CA TYR A 54 -9.90 3.96 -5.59
C TYR A 54 -11.37 4.34 -5.56
N GLN A 55 -11.83 5.02 -4.49
CA GLN A 55 -13.19 5.55 -4.42
C GLN A 55 -13.44 6.57 -5.54
N ARG A 56 -12.51 7.50 -5.74
CA ARG A 56 -12.60 8.48 -6.83
C ARG A 56 -12.72 7.80 -8.21
N ARG A 57 -11.97 6.72 -8.45
CA ARG A 57 -12.11 5.92 -9.67
C ARG A 57 -13.51 5.33 -9.81
N ALA A 58 -14.02 4.72 -8.73
CA ALA A 58 -15.32 4.10 -8.71
C ALA A 58 -16.46 5.11 -8.96
N ASP A 59 -16.30 6.37 -8.51
CA ASP A 59 -17.29 7.43 -8.67
C ASP A 59 -17.37 7.98 -10.11
N LEU A 60 -16.32 7.82 -10.91
CA LEU A 60 -16.32 8.19 -12.33
C LEU A 60 -17.05 7.19 -13.21
N ILE A 61 -17.17 5.94 -12.79
CA ILE A 61 -17.68 4.85 -13.62
C ILE A 61 -19.16 5.01 -14.01
N PRO A 62 -20.11 5.42 -13.15
CA PRO A 62 -21.48 5.61 -13.57
C PRO A 62 -21.62 6.62 -14.72
N ASN A 63 -20.89 7.74 -14.66
CA ASN A 63 -20.92 8.74 -15.71
C ASN A 63 -20.29 8.21 -17.02
N LEU A 64 -19.24 7.41 -16.92
CA LEU A 64 -18.62 6.76 -18.07
C LEU A 64 -19.60 5.78 -18.72
N VAL A 65 -20.25 4.91 -17.94
CA VAL A 65 -21.23 3.92 -18.43
C VAL A 65 -22.39 4.62 -19.13
N GLU A 66 -22.99 5.66 -18.55
CA GLU A 66 -24.09 6.41 -19.16
C GLU A 66 -23.63 7.14 -20.44
N THR A 67 -22.42 7.68 -20.47
CA THR A 67 -21.86 8.33 -21.67
C THR A 67 -21.66 7.31 -22.78
N VAL A 68 -21.09 6.14 -22.51
CA VAL A 68 -20.88 5.09 -23.52
C VAL A 68 -22.22 4.53 -23.99
N LYS A 69 -23.15 4.28 -23.08
CA LYS A 69 -24.49 3.76 -23.39
C LYS A 69 -25.27 4.63 -24.37
N ALA A 70 -25.08 5.95 -24.35
CA ALA A 70 -25.74 6.87 -25.27
C ALA A 70 -25.37 6.63 -26.74
N TYR A 71 -24.19 6.05 -27.02
CA TYR A 71 -23.66 5.81 -28.36
C TYR A 71 -23.57 4.32 -28.72
N ALA A 72 -23.38 3.47 -27.70
CA ALA A 72 -23.07 2.04 -27.84
C ALA A 72 -24.05 1.19 -26.99
N ALA A 73 -25.36 1.47 -27.08
CA ALA A 73 -26.41 0.76 -26.30
C ALA A 73 -26.46 -0.75 -26.59
N HIS A 74 -25.91 -1.21 -27.70
CA HIS A 74 -25.84 -2.62 -28.07
C HIS A 74 -24.76 -3.41 -27.31
N GLU A 75 -23.80 -2.72 -26.70
CA GLU A 75 -22.67 -3.30 -25.93
C GLU A 75 -23.09 -3.60 -24.48
N ARG A 76 -24.30 -4.13 -24.32
CA ARG A 76 -24.91 -4.34 -22.99
C ARG A 76 -24.05 -5.20 -22.08
N GLU A 77 -23.48 -6.29 -22.59
CA GLU A 77 -22.68 -7.23 -21.81
C GLU A 77 -21.42 -6.55 -21.22
N VAL A 78 -20.76 -5.71 -22.02
CA VAL A 78 -19.55 -4.99 -21.58
C VAL A 78 -19.90 -3.93 -20.52
N LEU A 79 -21.02 -3.21 -20.72
CA LEU A 79 -21.51 -2.21 -19.76
C LEU A 79 -21.92 -2.86 -18.44
N GLU A 80 -22.64 -3.97 -18.47
CA GLU A 80 -23.03 -4.74 -17.29
C GLU A 80 -21.80 -5.28 -16.54
N ALA A 81 -20.80 -5.80 -17.25
CA ALA A 81 -19.56 -6.28 -16.66
C ALA A 81 -18.78 -5.18 -15.91
N VAL A 82 -18.80 -3.94 -16.41
CA VAL A 82 -18.17 -2.80 -15.72
C VAL A 82 -18.93 -2.44 -14.45
N VAL A 83 -20.26 -2.43 -14.50
CA VAL A 83 -21.11 -2.13 -13.33
C VAL A 83 -20.93 -3.20 -12.25
N GLU A 84 -20.90 -4.49 -12.63
CA GLU A 84 -20.68 -5.60 -11.72
C GLU A 84 -19.27 -5.55 -11.10
N ALA A 85 -18.25 -5.32 -11.91
CA ALA A 85 -16.87 -5.21 -11.41
C ALA A 85 -16.71 -4.02 -10.46
N ARG A 86 -17.37 -2.88 -10.73
CA ARG A 86 -17.42 -1.75 -9.81
C ARG A 86 -18.07 -2.14 -8.47
N ALA A 87 -19.21 -2.81 -8.52
CA ALA A 87 -19.91 -3.25 -7.31
C ALA A 87 -19.01 -4.16 -6.46
N LYS A 88 -18.33 -5.15 -7.06
CA LYS A 88 -17.37 -6.03 -6.38
C LYS A 88 -16.21 -5.25 -5.79
N ALA A 89 -15.61 -4.35 -6.54
CA ALA A 89 -14.47 -3.54 -6.10
C ALA A 89 -14.79 -2.61 -4.94
N THR A 90 -16.06 -2.15 -4.82
CA THR A 90 -16.50 -1.27 -3.72
C THR A 90 -17.07 -2.02 -2.51
N GLN A 91 -17.41 -3.30 -2.65
CA GLN A 91 -17.85 -4.14 -1.53
C GLN A 91 -16.70 -4.55 -0.61
N VAL A 92 -15.53 -4.77 -1.18
CA VAL A 92 -14.33 -5.16 -0.41
C VAL A 92 -13.61 -3.90 0.05
N THR A 93 -13.96 -3.44 1.25
CA THR A 93 -13.22 -2.37 1.93
C THR A 93 -12.35 -3.01 3.00
N VAL A 94 -11.02 -2.83 2.86
CA VAL A 94 -10.06 -3.21 3.89
C VAL A 94 -9.91 -2.02 4.82
N SER A 95 -10.43 -2.13 6.05
CA SER A 95 -10.21 -1.12 7.08
C SER A 95 -8.73 -1.08 7.47
N ALA A 96 -8.29 0.01 8.12
CA ALA A 96 -6.92 0.11 8.61
C ALA A 96 -6.55 -1.02 9.59
N ASP A 97 -7.54 -1.56 10.32
CA ASP A 97 -7.34 -2.65 11.27
C ASP A 97 -7.23 -4.02 10.58
N ALA A 98 -7.66 -4.14 9.32
CA ALA A 98 -7.55 -5.37 8.53
C ALA A 98 -6.32 -5.39 7.61
N LEU A 99 -5.37 -4.47 7.79
CA LEU A 99 -4.12 -4.43 7.00
C LEU A 99 -3.16 -5.58 7.33
N THR A 100 -3.41 -6.31 8.41
CA THR A 100 -2.69 -7.52 8.81
C THR A 100 -3.31 -8.80 8.25
N ASP A 101 -4.49 -8.72 7.60
CA ASP A 101 -5.20 -9.87 7.03
C ASP A 101 -4.83 -10.07 5.55
N PRO A 102 -4.03 -11.10 5.21
CA PRO A 102 -3.60 -11.36 3.85
C PRO A 102 -4.76 -11.70 2.90
N GLU A 103 -5.81 -12.37 3.41
CA GLU A 103 -6.94 -12.77 2.57
C GLU A 103 -7.82 -11.58 2.22
N ALA A 104 -8.12 -10.72 3.20
CA ALA A 104 -8.85 -9.47 2.97
C ALA A 104 -8.09 -8.55 2.00
N PHE A 105 -6.77 -8.43 2.17
CA PHE A 105 -5.92 -7.62 1.30
C PHE A 105 -5.88 -8.17 -0.13
N LYS A 106 -5.76 -9.50 -0.29
CA LYS A 106 -5.80 -10.17 -1.58
C LYS A 106 -7.15 -10.00 -2.28
N ALA A 107 -8.27 -10.19 -1.57
CA ALA A 107 -9.61 -9.99 -2.12
C ALA A 107 -9.82 -8.56 -2.61
N PHE A 108 -9.29 -7.56 -1.88
CA PHE A 108 -9.27 -6.18 -2.32
C PHE A 108 -8.49 -6.01 -3.64
N GLN A 109 -7.28 -6.53 -3.73
CA GLN A 109 -6.47 -6.44 -4.95
C GLN A 109 -7.16 -7.10 -6.16
N GLU A 110 -7.76 -8.27 -5.97
CA GLU A 110 -8.51 -8.99 -7.01
C GLU A 110 -9.72 -8.18 -7.49
N GLY A 111 -10.50 -7.59 -6.59
CA GLY A 111 -11.62 -6.72 -6.93
C GLY A 111 -11.19 -5.51 -7.76
N GLN A 112 -10.11 -4.85 -7.35
CA GLN A 112 -9.57 -3.71 -8.07
C GLN A 112 -8.98 -4.09 -9.44
N SER A 113 -8.35 -5.26 -9.54
CA SER A 113 -7.82 -5.80 -10.80
C SER A 113 -8.93 -6.17 -11.79
N ALA A 114 -10.01 -6.79 -11.30
CA ALA A 114 -11.18 -7.13 -12.10
C ALA A 114 -11.83 -5.88 -12.70
N LEU A 115 -11.96 -4.81 -11.92
CA LEU A 115 -12.47 -3.52 -12.38
C LEU A 115 -11.57 -2.91 -13.46
N THR A 116 -10.27 -2.95 -13.27
CA THR A 116 -9.30 -2.48 -14.29
C THR A 116 -9.45 -3.25 -15.59
N GLY A 117 -9.60 -4.58 -15.53
CA GLY A 117 -9.83 -5.42 -16.70
C GLY A 117 -11.16 -5.13 -17.40
N ALA A 118 -12.23 -4.87 -16.66
CA ALA A 118 -13.53 -4.51 -17.24
C ALA A 118 -13.48 -3.14 -17.93
N LEU A 119 -12.82 -2.14 -17.32
CA LEU A 119 -12.62 -0.81 -17.93
C LEU A 119 -11.76 -0.89 -19.20
N SER A 120 -10.72 -1.70 -19.21
CA SER A 120 -9.89 -1.89 -20.41
C SER A 120 -10.69 -2.48 -21.58
N ARG A 121 -11.59 -3.45 -21.30
CA ARG A 121 -12.50 -3.99 -22.32
C ARG A 121 -13.47 -2.94 -22.84
N LEU A 122 -14.04 -2.13 -21.94
CA LEU A 122 -14.95 -1.05 -22.32
C LEU A 122 -14.23 -0.05 -23.26
N LEU A 123 -13.02 0.36 -22.91
CA LEU A 123 -12.23 1.29 -23.73
C LEU A 123 -11.88 0.69 -25.09
N ALA A 124 -11.59 -0.62 -25.17
CA ALA A 124 -11.38 -1.30 -26.45
C ALA A 124 -12.63 -1.30 -27.35
N VAL A 125 -13.81 -1.45 -26.78
CA VAL A 125 -15.10 -1.36 -27.50
C VAL A 125 -15.32 0.05 -28.06
N VAL A 126 -14.99 1.09 -27.29
CA VAL A 126 -15.14 2.50 -27.69
C VAL A 126 -14.39 2.82 -28.99
N GLU A 127 -13.30 2.12 -29.30
CA GLU A 127 -12.57 2.31 -30.55
C GLU A 127 -13.42 2.04 -31.82
N ASN A 128 -14.49 1.25 -31.71
CA ASN A 128 -15.42 0.96 -32.80
C ASN A 128 -16.50 2.05 -32.98
N TYR A 129 -16.54 3.08 -32.13
CA TYR A 129 -17.55 4.13 -32.10
C TYR A 129 -16.91 5.51 -32.25
N PRO A 130 -16.59 5.98 -33.49
CA PRO A 130 -15.88 7.23 -33.72
C PRO A 130 -16.56 8.47 -33.12
N ASP A 131 -17.88 8.53 -33.15
CA ASP A 131 -18.66 9.66 -32.62
C ASP A 131 -18.55 9.73 -31.09
N LEU A 132 -18.55 8.60 -30.42
CA LEU A 132 -18.30 8.51 -28.97
C LEU A 132 -16.86 8.94 -28.64
N LYS A 133 -15.90 8.43 -29.38
CA LYS A 133 -14.48 8.73 -29.18
C LYS A 133 -14.19 10.23 -29.37
N ALA A 134 -14.92 10.90 -30.24
CA ALA A 134 -14.83 12.36 -30.46
C ALA A 134 -15.65 13.19 -29.47
N SER A 135 -16.49 12.55 -28.63
CA SER A 135 -17.33 13.25 -27.66
C SER A 135 -16.47 13.93 -26.59
N GLN A 136 -16.70 15.23 -26.36
CA GLN A 136 -15.99 15.99 -25.32
C GLN A 136 -16.22 15.42 -23.92
N ASN A 137 -17.44 14.92 -23.64
CA ASN A 137 -17.75 14.31 -22.35
C ASN A 137 -16.94 13.04 -22.12
N PHE A 138 -16.84 12.17 -23.14
CA PHE A 138 -16.04 10.96 -23.08
C PHE A 138 -14.55 11.28 -22.87
N LEU A 139 -13.98 12.20 -23.66
CA LEU A 139 -12.58 12.62 -23.55
C LEU A 139 -12.27 13.21 -22.14
N ALA A 140 -13.19 14.00 -21.59
CA ALA A 140 -13.00 14.55 -20.25
C ALA A 140 -13.02 13.45 -19.16
N LEU A 141 -13.91 12.46 -19.29
CA LEU A 141 -13.97 11.31 -18.35
C LEU A 141 -12.76 10.41 -18.49
N GLN A 142 -12.30 10.15 -19.71
CA GLN A 142 -11.07 9.39 -19.97
C GLN A 142 -9.86 10.07 -19.32
N ALA A 143 -9.68 11.37 -19.53
CA ALA A 143 -8.59 12.13 -18.91
C ALA A 143 -8.65 12.11 -17.36
N GLN A 144 -9.86 12.15 -16.78
CA GLN A 144 -10.03 12.03 -15.33
C GLN A 144 -9.69 10.62 -14.83
N LEU A 145 -10.06 9.57 -15.56
CA LEU A 145 -9.70 8.19 -15.23
C LEU A 145 -8.18 7.98 -15.29
N GLU A 146 -7.54 8.40 -16.38
CA GLU A 146 -6.08 8.33 -16.53
C GLU A 146 -5.35 9.08 -15.40
N GLY A 147 -5.82 10.29 -15.09
CA GLY A 147 -5.29 11.07 -13.96
C GLY A 147 -5.49 10.38 -12.62
N THR A 148 -6.60 9.64 -12.44
CA THR A 148 -6.87 8.88 -11.22
C THR A 148 -5.99 7.63 -11.14
N GLU A 149 -5.78 6.90 -12.24
CA GLU A 149 -4.85 5.76 -12.29
C GLU A 149 -3.42 6.17 -11.90
N ASN A 150 -2.95 7.31 -12.42
CA ASN A 150 -1.65 7.85 -12.01
C ASN A 150 -1.57 8.15 -10.51
N ARG A 151 -2.64 8.71 -9.92
CA ARG A 151 -2.69 8.97 -8.47
C ARG A 151 -2.75 7.66 -7.67
N ILE A 152 -3.49 6.66 -8.13
CA ILE A 152 -3.50 5.31 -7.53
C ILE A 152 -2.07 4.75 -7.51
N ALA A 153 -1.34 4.83 -8.62
CA ALA A 153 0.04 4.34 -8.69
C ALA A 153 0.97 5.06 -7.69
N VAL A 154 0.82 6.38 -7.54
CA VAL A 154 1.57 7.17 -6.54
C VAL A 154 1.17 6.78 -5.13
N ALA A 155 -0.12 6.74 -4.80
CA ALA A 155 -0.61 6.39 -3.47
C ALA A 155 -0.18 4.97 -3.05
N ARG A 156 -0.22 4.01 -3.98
CA ARG A 156 0.28 2.65 -3.72
C ARG A 156 1.78 2.64 -3.41
N ARG A 157 2.59 3.39 -4.16
CA ARG A 157 4.03 3.49 -3.89
C ARG A 157 4.29 4.09 -2.50
N ASP A 158 3.56 5.14 -2.14
CA ASP A 158 3.72 5.81 -0.85
C ASP A 158 3.28 4.90 0.31
N TYR A 159 2.22 4.10 0.10
CA TYR A 159 1.81 3.06 1.05
C TYR A 159 2.87 1.96 1.20
N ILE A 160 3.41 1.44 0.10
CA ILE A 160 4.48 0.43 0.11
C ILE A 160 5.67 0.92 0.94
N GLU A 161 6.08 2.17 0.76
CA GLU A 161 7.20 2.73 1.51
C GLU A 161 6.85 2.93 3.00
N ALA A 162 5.64 3.40 3.32
CA ALA A 162 5.19 3.55 4.69
C ALA A 162 5.12 2.21 5.43
N VAL A 163 4.57 1.16 4.79
CA VAL A 163 4.54 -0.20 5.33
C VAL A 163 5.95 -0.77 5.50
N ARG A 164 6.84 -0.54 4.54
CA ARG A 164 8.24 -0.96 4.67
C ARG A 164 8.90 -0.37 5.92
N VAL A 165 8.70 0.93 6.17
CA VAL A 165 9.23 1.61 7.35
C VAL A 165 8.61 1.04 8.63
N TYR A 166 7.29 0.85 8.66
CA TYR A 166 6.60 0.27 9.81
C TYR A 166 7.09 -1.15 10.09
N ASN A 167 7.02 -2.05 9.12
CA ASN A 167 7.43 -3.44 9.28
C ASN A 167 8.92 -3.57 9.65
N THR A 168 9.77 -2.67 9.16
CA THR A 168 11.18 -2.60 9.55
C THR A 168 11.32 -2.18 11.00
N SER A 169 10.53 -1.21 11.48
CA SER A 169 10.60 -0.73 12.86
C SER A 169 10.25 -1.82 13.89
N LEU A 170 9.42 -2.80 13.51
CA LEU A 170 9.10 -3.96 14.36
C LEU A 170 10.28 -4.94 14.51
N LYS A 171 11.23 -4.95 13.56
CA LYS A 171 12.29 -5.96 13.44
C LYS A 171 13.71 -5.43 13.72
N THR A 172 13.87 -4.11 13.91
CA THR A 172 15.20 -3.48 14.05
C THR A 172 15.37 -2.78 15.39
N LEU A 173 16.60 -2.79 15.89
CA LEU A 173 16.98 -2.05 17.09
C LEU A 173 17.03 -0.54 16.81
N PRO A 174 16.66 0.31 17.79
CA PRO A 174 16.22 -0.02 19.15
C PRO A 174 14.73 -0.33 19.30
N SER A 175 13.90 -0.05 18.27
CA SER A 175 12.43 -0.14 18.33
C SER A 175 11.91 -1.56 18.54
N MET A 176 12.63 -2.60 18.08
CA MET A 176 12.29 -4.00 18.30
C MET A 176 12.13 -4.35 19.79
N ILE A 177 12.91 -3.71 20.69
CA ILE A 177 12.79 -3.93 22.13
C ILE A 177 11.44 -3.45 22.64
N TRP A 178 10.97 -2.31 22.11
CA TRP A 178 9.68 -1.73 22.47
C TRP A 178 8.52 -2.51 21.86
N ALA A 179 8.68 -3.05 20.63
CA ALA A 179 7.73 -3.97 20.02
C ALA A 179 7.47 -5.16 20.94
N TRP A 180 8.52 -5.79 21.45
CA TRP A 180 8.42 -6.96 22.33
C TRP A 180 7.86 -6.64 23.72
N LEU A 181 8.12 -5.45 24.29
CA LEU A 181 7.74 -5.11 25.68
C LEU A 181 6.37 -4.43 25.78
N TRP A 182 5.99 -3.57 24.82
CA TRP A 182 4.80 -2.70 24.90
C TRP A 182 3.87 -2.81 23.70
N PHE A 183 4.38 -3.18 22.53
CA PHE A 183 3.61 -3.25 21.27
C PHE A 183 3.49 -4.69 20.79
N THR A 184 3.17 -5.62 21.69
CA THR A 184 3.12 -7.08 21.43
C THR A 184 2.05 -7.47 20.42
N ASP A 185 1.01 -6.65 20.28
CA ASP A 185 -0.13 -6.89 19.39
C ASP A 185 0.09 -6.28 17.98
N ASN A 186 1.24 -5.60 17.78
CA ASN A 186 1.57 -5.01 16.51
C ASN A 186 2.11 -6.07 15.53
N GLU A 187 1.31 -6.38 14.53
CA GLU A 187 1.66 -7.29 13.45
C GLU A 187 2.14 -6.53 12.20
N PRO A 188 2.99 -7.14 11.37
CA PRO A 188 3.39 -6.54 10.09
C PRO A 188 2.17 -6.36 9.18
N TYR A 189 2.10 -5.21 8.52
CA TYR A 189 1.07 -4.92 7.51
C TYR A 189 1.38 -5.58 6.18
N GLU A 190 0.33 -6.00 5.50
CA GLU A 190 0.38 -6.52 4.14
C GLU A 190 0.78 -5.44 3.14
N ASN A 191 1.39 -5.87 2.04
CA ASN A 191 1.90 -4.97 1.02
C ASN A 191 1.43 -5.38 -0.37
N PHE A 192 1.38 -4.40 -1.28
CA PHE A 192 1.13 -4.70 -2.69
C PHE A 192 2.30 -5.51 -3.26
N SER A 193 1.98 -6.68 -3.79
CA SER A 193 2.91 -7.53 -4.54
C SER A 193 2.45 -7.65 -5.98
N VAL A 194 3.39 -7.94 -6.87
CA VAL A 194 3.06 -8.40 -8.22
C VAL A 194 2.75 -9.89 -8.09
N ALA A 195 1.62 -10.32 -8.62
CA ALA A 195 1.28 -11.74 -8.65
C ALA A 195 2.38 -12.51 -9.40
N GLU A 196 2.83 -13.63 -8.84
CA GLU A 196 3.96 -14.43 -9.39
C GLU A 196 3.73 -14.86 -10.84
N ASP A 197 2.47 -15.11 -11.22
CA ASP A 197 2.06 -15.46 -12.59
C ASP A 197 2.31 -14.33 -13.62
N LYS A 198 2.56 -13.11 -13.18
CA LYS A 198 2.89 -11.96 -14.04
C LYS A 198 4.38 -11.63 -14.11
N ILE A 199 5.21 -12.42 -13.42
CA ILE A 199 6.66 -12.22 -13.39
C ILE A 199 7.35 -13.00 -14.51
N ASP A 200 6.67 -13.95 -15.16
CA ASP A 200 7.21 -14.66 -16.30
C ASP A 200 7.54 -13.68 -17.43
N VAL A 201 8.82 -13.48 -17.60
CA VAL A 201 9.35 -12.69 -18.73
C VAL A 201 9.04 -13.46 -20.01
N PRO A 202 8.29 -12.89 -20.99
CA PRO A 202 8.09 -13.54 -22.26
C PRO A 202 9.44 -13.86 -22.88
N GLN A 203 9.75 -15.14 -23.08
CA GLN A 203 10.95 -15.52 -23.82
C GLN A 203 10.70 -15.17 -25.28
N VAL A 204 11.38 -14.15 -25.75
CA VAL A 204 11.41 -13.82 -27.17
C VAL A 204 12.38 -14.78 -27.83
N ASP A 205 11.84 -15.81 -28.49
CA ASP A 205 12.62 -16.69 -29.35
C ASP A 205 12.89 -15.94 -30.67
N PHE A 206 14.09 -15.45 -30.85
CA PHE A 206 14.53 -14.81 -32.09
C PHE A 206 14.83 -15.81 -33.20
N GLY A 207 14.34 -17.04 -33.14
CA GLY A 207 14.50 -18.06 -34.15
C GLY A 207 15.94 -18.11 -34.67
N ALA A 208 16.78 -18.96 -34.11
CA ALA A 208 18.13 -19.18 -34.66
C ALA A 208 17.98 -19.50 -36.15
N GLY A 209 18.37 -18.56 -36.98
CA GLY A 209 18.32 -18.74 -38.42
C GLY A 209 18.96 -20.06 -38.84
N GLN A 210 18.17 -20.93 -39.44
CA GLN A 210 18.67 -22.07 -40.19
C GLN A 210 19.46 -21.49 -41.37
N ASN A 211 20.77 -21.51 -41.23
CA ASN A 211 21.67 -21.39 -42.40
C ASN A 211 21.73 -22.76 -43.03
N ASP A 212 21.08 -22.92 -44.18
CA ASP A 212 21.41 -23.89 -45.21
C ASP A 212 22.49 -23.34 -46.14
#